data_ea378323f3c2d7a3d637c35d3a3259c1
#
_entry.id   ea378323f3c2d7a3d637c35d3a3259c1
#
_cell.length_a   1.000
_cell.length_b   1.000
_cell.length_c   1.000
_cell.angle_alpha   90.00
_cell.angle_beta   90.00
_cell.angle_gamma   90.00
#
_symmetry.space_group_name_H-M   'P 1'
#
loop_
_entity.id
_entity.type
_entity.pdbx_description
1 polymer ?
#
loop_
_entity_poly.entity_id
_entity_poly.type
_entity_poly.pdbx_seq_one_letter_code
_entity_poly.pdbx_strand_id
1 'polypeptide(L)'
;MISSPEHHYLVDRLAIEVHATPAALGRAAARAALASLHEAIARQGEARVIFACAPSQDEFLAALVRPELSGAALDWSRVTAFHMDDYIGLQGDHPQSFRAYLRSHLLSRVKVGRFYPLEAEDADSPAVCARYAHLLRAAPIDLICMGVGENGHIAFNDPPVADFDDSAWVKVVELDEACRRQQVHDGCFAEIGDVPRRALTLTIPVFRHARRLSIHVQGTRKAAAIRAALRGPVTPACPASILRTHPHAILYLDREAAELGSF
;
A
#
# COMPACT_ATOMS: atom_id res chain seq x y z
N MET A 1 18.19 -19.34 -0.61
CA MET A 1 18.33 -19.13 -2.08
C MET A 1 17.43 -18.00 -2.49
N ILE A 2 17.91 -17.08 -3.33
CA ILE A 2 17.18 -15.94 -3.87
C ILE A 2 16.30 -16.52 -4.98
N SER A 3 14.98 -16.55 -4.79
CA SER A 3 14.06 -16.89 -5.86
C SER A 3 13.96 -15.69 -6.81
N SER A 4 14.52 -15.82 -8.00
CA SER A 4 14.24 -14.89 -9.09
C SER A 4 12.75 -14.96 -9.45
N PRO A 5 12.16 -13.89 -9.99
CA PRO A 5 10.82 -13.96 -10.52
C PRO A 5 10.77 -14.96 -11.68
N GLU A 6 9.62 -15.62 -11.84
CA GLU A 6 9.41 -16.56 -12.94
C GLU A 6 9.22 -15.84 -14.28
N HIS A 7 8.59 -14.66 -14.20
CA HIS A 7 8.34 -13.84 -15.38
C HIS A 7 8.51 -12.35 -15.06
N HIS A 8 9.00 -11.62 -16.04
CA HIS A 8 9.10 -10.17 -16.05
C HIS A 8 8.32 -9.60 -17.24
N TYR A 9 7.52 -8.57 -16.99
CA TYR A 9 6.78 -7.86 -18.02
C TYR A 9 6.90 -6.35 -17.81
N LEU A 10 6.60 -5.60 -18.86
CA LEU A 10 6.44 -4.15 -18.81
C LEU A 10 5.12 -3.79 -19.50
N VAL A 11 4.23 -3.12 -18.77
CA VAL A 11 2.98 -2.59 -19.33
C VAL A 11 2.99 -1.08 -19.15
N ASP A 12 3.07 -0.34 -20.24
CA ASP A 12 3.37 1.10 -20.28
C ASP A 12 4.66 1.41 -19.51
N ARG A 13 4.58 1.95 -18.29
CA ARG A 13 5.73 2.26 -17.44
C ARG A 13 5.83 1.36 -16.21
N LEU A 14 4.87 0.48 -16.01
CA LEU A 14 4.77 -0.41 -14.86
C LEU A 14 5.57 -1.68 -15.11
N ALA A 15 6.64 -1.89 -14.35
CA ALA A 15 7.33 -3.17 -14.31
C ALA A 15 6.51 -4.20 -13.51
N ILE A 16 6.45 -5.44 -13.97
CA ILE A 16 5.70 -6.52 -13.35
C ILE A 16 6.62 -7.70 -13.11
N GLU A 17 6.64 -8.21 -11.90
CA GLU A 17 7.34 -9.43 -11.51
C GLU A 17 6.33 -10.48 -11.04
N VAL A 18 6.35 -11.67 -11.63
CA VAL A 18 5.52 -12.80 -11.21
C VAL A 18 6.39 -13.79 -10.44
N HIS A 19 5.96 -14.16 -9.25
CA HIS A 19 6.65 -15.06 -8.34
C HIS A 19 5.82 -16.33 -8.07
N ALA A 20 6.51 -17.42 -7.77
CA ALA A 20 5.87 -18.72 -7.55
C ALA A 20 4.88 -18.76 -6.38
N THR A 21 5.11 -17.93 -5.35
CA THR A 21 4.33 -17.95 -4.11
C THR A 21 4.26 -16.55 -3.47
N PRO A 22 3.24 -16.27 -2.61
CA PRO A 22 3.18 -15.04 -1.83
C PRO A 22 4.46 -14.77 -1.02
N ALA A 23 5.05 -15.79 -0.41
CA ALA A 23 6.29 -15.65 0.36
C ALA A 23 7.49 -15.27 -0.53
N ALA A 24 7.58 -15.77 -1.76
CA ALA A 24 8.62 -15.39 -2.72
C ALA A 24 8.45 -13.94 -3.18
N LEU A 25 7.20 -13.55 -3.49
CA LEU A 25 6.80 -12.18 -3.78
C LEU A 25 7.20 -11.24 -2.64
N GLY A 26 6.78 -11.55 -1.40
CA GLY A 26 7.06 -10.73 -0.23
C GLY A 26 8.57 -10.52 -0.01
N ARG A 27 9.39 -11.56 -0.19
CA ARG A 27 10.86 -11.45 -0.10
C ARG A 27 11.47 -10.58 -1.20
N ALA A 28 10.98 -10.69 -2.43
CA ALA A 28 11.48 -9.90 -3.55
C ALA A 28 11.15 -8.40 -3.35
N ALA A 29 9.89 -8.11 -3.03
CA ALA A 29 9.42 -6.77 -2.74
C ALA A 29 10.15 -6.15 -1.53
N ALA A 30 10.34 -6.91 -0.43
CA ALA A 30 11.04 -6.43 0.75
C ALA A 30 12.50 -6.07 0.45
N ARG A 31 13.19 -6.87 -0.35
CA ARG A 31 14.57 -6.55 -0.78
C ARG A 31 14.64 -5.26 -1.58
N ALA A 32 13.75 -5.08 -2.55
CA ALA A 32 13.71 -3.86 -3.35
C ALA A 32 13.34 -2.63 -2.50
N ALA A 33 12.41 -2.80 -1.55
CA ALA A 33 12.06 -1.76 -0.59
C ALA A 33 13.24 -1.37 0.30
N LEU A 34 13.95 -2.33 0.88
CA LEU A 34 15.15 -2.09 1.69
C LEU A 34 16.23 -1.35 0.88
N ALA A 35 16.48 -1.76 -0.36
CA ALA A 35 17.42 -1.08 -1.25
C ALA A 35 17.00 0.38 -1.51
N SER A 36 15.71 0.63 -1.72
CA SER A 36 15.17 1.98 -1.92
C SER A 36 15.31 2.85 -0.67
N LEU A 37 15.08 2.29 0.53
CA LEU A 37 15.25 3.01 1.79
C LEU A 37 16.73 3.31 2.07
N HIS A 38 17.64 2.35 1.83
CA HIS A 38 19.09 2.58 1.93
C HIS A 38 19.55 3.71 0.99
N GLU A 39 19.10 3.69 -0.27
CA GLU A 39 19.42 4.74 -1.25
C GLU A 39 18.92 6.12 -0.77
N ALA A 40 17.68 6.20 -0.25
CA ALA A 40 17.14 7.44 0.27
C ALA A 40 17.97 7.96 1.46
N ILE A 41 18.29 7.10 2.43
CA ILE A 41 19.11 7.45 3.59
C ILE A 41 20.52 7.91 3.16
N ALA A 42 21.14 7.20 2.21
CA ALA A 42 22.45 7.57 1.70
C ALA A 42 22.43 8.94 0.98
N ARG A 43 21.36 9.25 0.26
CA ARG A 43 21.21 10.49 -0.51
C ARG A 43 20.95 11.72 0.37
N GLN A 44 20.07 11.59 1.40
CA GLN A 44 19.51 12.74 2.12
C GLN A 44 19.50 12.58 3.65
N GLY A 45 20.04 11.50 4.18
CA GLY A 45 20.15 11.25 5.61
C GLY A 45 18.93 10.59 6.25
N GLU A 46 17.78 10.56 5.57
CA GLU A 46 16.53 9.96 6.03
C GLU A 46 15.76 9.33 4.87
N ALA A 47 14.78 8.49 5.19
CA ALA A 47 13.81 7.95 4.24
C ALA A 47 12.40 8.14 4.75
N ARG A 48 11.45 8.47 3.85
CA ARG A 48 10.03 8.65 4.14
C ARG A 48 9.22 7.60 3.39
N VAL A 49 8.47 6.78 4.14
CA VAL A 49 7.76 5.63 3.57
C VAL A 49 6.30 5.58 4.04
N ILE A 50 5.40 5.24 3.12
CA ILE A 50 3.98 4.99 3.41
C ILE A 50 3.73 3.49 3.27
N PHE A 51 3.03 2.89 4.25
CA PHE A 51 2.66 1.49 4.25
C PHE A 51 1.15 1.28 4.12
N ALA A 52 0.76 0.29 3.33
CA ALA A 52 -0.58 -0.30 3.41
C ALA A 52 -0.66 -1.25 4.62
N CYS A 53 -1.86 -1.40 5.14
CA CYS A 53 -2.15 -2.16 6.35
C CYS A 53 -3.28 -3.16 6.07
N ALA A 54 -2.97 -4.27 5.43
CA ALA A 54 -3.93 -5.32 5.10
C ALA A 54 -3.23 -6.69 5.10
N PRO A 55 -3.95 -7.81 5.28
CA PRO A 55 -3.37 -9.16 5.27
C PRO A 55 -2.53 -9.47 4.02
N SER A 56 -2.83 -8.85 2.88
CA SER A 56 -2.01 -8.96 1.67
C SER A 56 -0.58 -8.44 1.83
N GLN A 57 -0.28 -7.70 2.91
CA GLN A 57 1.05 -7.17 3.20
C GLN A 57 1.86 -8.03 4.20
N ASP A 58 1.25 -9.07 4.78
CA ASP A 58 1.88 -9.85 5.85
C ASP A 58 3.22 -10.46 5.44
N GLU A 59 3.27 -11.14 4.28
CA GLU A 59 4.50 -11.75 3.77
C GLU A 59 5.59 -10.72 3.45
N PHE A 60 5.19 -9.56 2.93
CA PHE A 60 6.10 -8.46 2.66
C PHE A 60 6.65 -7.86 3.96
N LEU A 61 5.78 -7.50 4.93
CA LEU A 61 6.19 -6.91 6.19
C LEU A 61 7.03 -7.89 7.03
N ALA A 62 6.64 -9.17 7.05
CA ALA A 62 7.43 -10.21 7.72
C ALA A 62 8.83 -10.36 7.10
N ALA A 63 8.96 -10.21 5.78
CA ALA A 63 10.25 -10.24 5.10
C ALA A 63 11.05 -8.95 5.33
N LEU A 64 10.39 -7.80 5.34
CA LEU A 64 11.03 -6.47 5.43
C LEU A 64 11.86 -6.29 6.72
N VAL A 65 11.43 -6.92 7.81
CA VAL A 65 12.12 -6.83 9.10
C VAL A 65 13.22 -7.88 9.30
N ARG A 66 13.51 -8.70 8.29
CA ARG A 66 14.56 -9.73 8.36
C ARG A 66 15.92 -9.16 8.00
N PRO A 67 16.90 -9.16 8.92
CA PRO A 67 18.23 -8.58 8.66
C PRO A 67 18.95 -9.19 7.47
N GLU A 68 18.75 -10.49 7.23
CA GLU A 68 19.44 -11.23 6.17
C GLU A 68 19.06 -10.83 4.73
N LEU A 69 17.98 -10.06 4.56
CA LEU A 69 17.54 -9.64 3.22
C LEU A 69 18.21 -8.36 2.72
N SER A 70 18.83 -7.58 3.60
CA SER A 70 19.37 -6.26 3.24
C SER A 70 20.86 -6.24 2.92
N GLY A 71 21.59 -7.32 3.17
CA GLY A 71 23.05 -7.35 3.05
C GLY A 71 23.77 -6.49 4.11
N ALA A 72 23.20 -5.34 4.45
CA ALA A 72 23.53 -4.50 5.60
C ALA A 72 22.23 -4.12 6.31
N ALA A 73 22.21 -4.11 7.65
CA ALA A 73 21.03 -3.76 8.42
C ALA A 73 20.58 -2.31 8.10
N LEU A 74 19.28 -2.12 7.81
CA LEU A 74 18.73 -0.79 7.63
C LEU A 74 18.73 -0.05 8.98
N ASP A 75 19.22 1.18 8.98
CA ASP A 75 19.07 2.08 10.13
C ASP A 75 17.65 2.64 10.19
N TRP A 76 16.76 1.89 10.84
CA TRP A 76 15.36 2.25 11.00
C TRP A 76 15.15 3.57 11.77
N SER A 77 16.14 4.02 12.58
CA SER A 77 16.04 5.30 13.27
C SER A 77 16.05 6.50 12.32
N ARG A 78 16.44 6.29 11.06
CA ARG A 78 16.41 7.29 9.98
C ARG A 78 15.16 7.16 9.08
N VAL A 79 14.22 6.29 9.44
CA VAL A 79 12.98 6.09 8.67
C VAL A 79 11.83 6.82 9.35
N THR A 80 11.13 7.64 8.57
CA THR A 80 9.84 8.24 8.93
C THR A 80 8.73 7.45 8.24
N ALA A 81 7.88 6.80 9.03
CA ALA A 81 6.81 5.94 8.55
C ALA A 81 5.44 6.63 8.62
N PHE A 82 4.61 6.36 7.63
CA PHE A 82 3.21 6.77 7.49
C PHE A 82 2.37 5.54 7.12
N HIS A 83 1.04 5.68 7.18
CA HIS A 83 0.14 4.74 6.54
C HIS A 83 -0.92 5.47 5.68
N MET A 84 -1.59 4.74 4.79
CA MET A 84 -2.34 5.40 3.72
C MET A 84 -3.82 5.62 4.03
N ASP A 85 -4.37 4.94 5.02
CA ASP A 85 -5.79 4.98 5.34
C ASP A 85 -6.04 4.45 6.76
N ASP A 86 -7.22 4.75 7.31
CA ASP A 86 -7.75 4.08 8.51
C ASP A 86 -9.27 4.27 8.61
N TYR A 87 -9.94 3.36 9.30
CA TYR A 87 -11.38 3.41 9.54
C TYR A 87 -11.74 4.51 10.51
N ILE A 88 -12.77 5.29 10.18
CA ILE A 88 -13.33 6.29 11.08
C ILE A 88 -14.11 5.60 12.20
N GLY A 89 -13.83 6.03 13.44
CA GLY A 89 -14.50 5.59 14.65
C GLY A 89 -13.85 4.40 15.37
N LEU A 90 -12.84 3.75 14.77
CA LEU A 90 -12.05 2.75 15.49
C LEU A 90 -10.98 3.43 16.35
N GLN A 91 -10.88 3.00 17.61
CA GLN A 91 -9.81 3.43 18.50
C GLN A 91 -8.44 2.93 17.98
N GLY A 92 -7.35 3.67 18.26
CA GLY A 92 -6.03 3.36 17.74
C GLY A 92 -5.44 2.02 18.18
N ASP A 93 -5.98 1.40 19.21
CA ASP A 93 -5.63 0.06 19.71
C ASP A 93 -6.62 -1.02 19.29
N HIS A 94 -7.71 -0.66 18.61
CA HIS A 94 -8.66 -1.64 18.09
C HIS A 94 -7.93 -2.60 17.13
N PRO A 95 -8.13 -3.93 17.25
CA PRO A 95 -7.39 -4.92 16.45
C PRO A 95 -7.47 -4.71 14.94
N GLN A 96 -8.57 -4.15 14.46
CA GLN A 96 -8.81 -3.89 13.03
C GLN A 96 -8.45 -2.45 12.60
N SER A 97 -7.93 -1.60 13.51
CA SER A 97 -7.37 -0.32 13.07
C SER A 97 -6.05 -0.56 12.34
N PHE A 98 -5.80 0.19 11.27
CA PHE A 98 -4.58 0.05 10.51
C PHE A 98 -3.35 0.52 11.29
N ARG A 99 -3.55 1.40 12.26
CA ARG A 99 -2.50 1.77 13.23
C ARG A 99 -2.08 0.59 14.10
N ALA A 100 -3.05 -0.21 14.61
CA ALA A 100 -2.76 -1.41 15.39
C ALA A 100 -2.07 -2.48 14.52
N TYR A 101 -2.55 -2.65 13.28
CA TYR A 101 -1.93 -3.56 12.32
C TYR A 101 -0.45 -3.21 12.11
N LEU A 102 -0.14 -1.95 11.80
CA LEU A 102 1.25 -1.55 11.55
C LEU A 102 2.13 -1.65 12.81
N ARG A 103 1.56 -1.35 14.00
CA ARG A 103 2.27 -1.57 15.26
C ARG A 103 2.65 -3.04 15.45
N SER A 104 1.73 -3.97 15.22
CA SER A 104 1.98 -5.41 15.43
C SER A 104 2.90 -6.02 14.38
N HIS A 105 2.80 -5.62 13.11
CA HIS A 105 3.52 -6.25 12.01
C HIS A 105 4.89 -5.60 11.71
N LEU A 106 5.08 -4.33 12.05
CA LEU A 106 6.32 -3.60 11.76
C LEU A 106 6.92 -2.94 13.02
N LEU A 107 6.20 -2.02 13.66
CA LEU A 107 6.79 -1.11 14.65
C LEU A 107 7.22 -1.80 15.95
N SER A 108 6.62 -2.96 16.29
CA SER A 108 7.06 -3.80 17.40
C SER A 108 8.38 -4.55 17.13
N ARG A 109 8.79 -4.63 15.86
CA ARG A 109 9.96 -5.41 15.42
C ARG A 109 11.15 -4.53 15.04
N VAL A 110 10.90 -3.28 14.65
CA VAL A 110 11.94 -2.31 14.26
C VAL A 110 11.66 -0.95 14.89
N LYS A 111 12.73 -0.24 15.27
CA LYS A 111 12.60 1.06 15.90
C LYS A 111 12.73 2.17 14.83
N VAL A 112 11.60 2.52 14.20
CA VAL A 112 11.57 3.65 13.27
C VAL A 112 11.87 4.97 14.00
N GLY A 113 12.51 5.92 13.32
CA GLY A 113 12.82 7.24 13.87
C GLY A 113 11.54 8.01 14.18
N ARG A 114 10.54 7.92 13.34
CA ARG A 114 9.23 8.55 13.55
C ARG A 114 8.11 7.77 12.88
N PHE A 115 6.98 7.68 13.54
CA PHE A 115 5.72 7.19 12.98
C PHE A 115 4.65 8.26 13.12
N TYR A 116 3.99 8.60 12.03
CA TYR A 116 2.84 9.48 12.01
C TYR A 116 1.56 8.66 11.79
N PRO A 117 0.76 8.44 12.84
CA PRO A 117 -0.53 7.78 12.70
C PRO A 117 -1.55 8.71 12.02
N LEU A 118 -2.42 8.15 11.20
CA LEU A 118 -3.63 8.80 10.73
C LEU A 118 -4.71 8.60 11.80
N GLU A 119 -4.90 9.58 12.66
CA GLU A 119 -5.81 9.52 13.82
C GLU A 119 -7.25 9.70 13.34
N ALA A 120 -7.98 8.59 13.27
CA ALA A 120 -9.31 8.52 12.67
C ALA A 120 -10.46 8.44 13.68
N GLU A 121 -10.18 8.57 14.99
CA GLU A 121 -11.21 8.53 16.03
C GLU A 121 -12.20 9.70 15.90
N ASP A 122 -11.71 10.92 15.69
CA ASP A 122 -12.47 12.17 15.56
C ASP A 122 -12.50 12.70 14.12
N ALA A 123 -12.50 11.82 13.16
CA ALA A 123 -12.14 12.11 11.77
C ALA A 123 -13.20 12.90 10.96
N ASP A 124 -14.25 13.40 11.57
CA ASP A 124 -15.13 14.41 10.92
C ASP A 124 -14.44 15.79 10.82
N SER A 125 -13.27 15.94 11.43
CA SER A 125 -12.56 17.20 11.41
C SER A 125 -11.73 17.35 10.13
N PRO A 126 -12.02 18.33 9.27
CA PRO A 126 -11.14 18.72 8.17
C PRO A 126 -9.71 19.01 8.63
N ALA A 127 -9.53 19.36 9.93
CA ALA A 127 -8.23 19.61 10.53
C ALA A 127 -7.35 18.34 10.56
N VAL A 128 -7.90 17.15 10.75
CA VAL A 128 -7.13 15.88 10.71
C VAL A 128 -6.57 15.68 9.30
N CYS A 129 -7.42 15.81 8.29
CA CYS A 129 -6.99 15.70 6.88
C CYS A 129 -5.92 16.74 6.53
N ALA A 130 -6.14 18.01 6.91
CA ALA A 130 -5.20 19.09 6.63
C ALA A 130 -3.85 18.88 7.33
N ARG A 131 -3.86 18.47 8.63
CA ARG A 131 -2.65 18.17 9.39
C ARG A 131 -1.84 17.04 8.75
N TYR A 132 -2.49 15.94 8.40
CA TYR A 132 -1.80 14.80 7.80
C TYR A 132 -1.27 15.13 6.39
N ALA A 133 -2.06 15.83 5.58
CA ALA A 133 -1.63 16.33 4.28
C ALA A 133 -0.42 17.28 4.39
N HIS A 134 -0.37 18.15 5.41
CA HIS A 134 0.78 19.00 5.69
C HIS A 134 2.04 18.17 6.00
N LEU A 135 1.92 17.15 6.84
CA LEU A 135 3.02 16.23 7.15
C LEU A 135 3.54 15.51 5.90
N LEU A 136 2.64 15.04 5.04
CA LEU A 136 3.00 14.36 3.78
C LEU A 136 3.73 15.31 2.81
N ARG A 137 3.29 16.57 2.72
CA ARG A 137 3.87 17.59 1.83
C ARG A 137 5.18 18.20 2.33
N ALA A 138 5.55 17.98 3.59
CA ALA A 138 6.75 18.58 4.20
C ALA A 138 8.06 18.18 3.48
N ALA A 139 8.11 17.00 2.89
CA ALA A 139 9.20 16.53 2.03
C ALA A 139 8.70 15.39 1.12
N PRO A 140 9.41 15.05 0.03
CA PRO A 140 9.02 13.95 -0.85
C PRO A 140 8.89 12.61 -0.11
N ILE A 141 7.93 11.79 -0.54
CA ILE A 141 7.81 10.39 -0.12
C ILE A 141 8.73 9.56 -1.00
N ASP A 142 9.65 8.82 -0.39
CA ASP A 142 10.64 8.03 -1.12
C ASP A 142 10.07 6.72 -1.63
N LEU A 143 9.15 6.09 -0.85
CA LEU A 143 8.56 4.81 -1.18
C LEU A 143 7.11 4.71 -0.66
N ILE A 144 6.23 4.13 -1.46
CA ILE A 144 4.93 3.66 -1.02
C ILE A 144 4.87 2.15 -1.23
N CYS A 145 4.58 1.42 -0.14
CA CYS A 145 4.33 -0.01 -0.14
C CYS A 145 2.83 -0.23 -0.06
N MET A 146 2.23 -0.84 -1.08
CA MET A 146 0.77 -0.85 -1.26
C MET A 146 0.25 -2.14 -1.89
N GLY A 147 -1.06 -2.33 -1.84
CA GLY A 147 -1.77 -3.38 -2.55
C GLY A 147 -2.79 -2.81 -3.55
N VAL A 148 -3.61 -3.71 -4.13
CA VAL A 148 -4.76 -3.39 -4.98
C VAL A 148 -5.97 -4.17 -4.48
N GLY A 149 -7.11 -3.50 -4.37
CA GLY A 149 -8.37 -4.10 -3.94
C GLY A 149 -9.01 -5.00 -5.01
N GLU A 150 -10.03 -5.78 -4.62
CA GLU A 150 -10.75 -6.70 -5.52
C GLU A 150 -11.52 -5.97 -6.64
N ASN A 151 -11.93 -4.72 -6.40
CA ASN A 151 -12.56 -3.83 -7.39
C ASN A 151 -11.55 -2.88 -8.09
N GLY A 152 -10.25 -3.08 -7.87
CA GLY A 152 -9.19 -2.23 -8.42
C GLY A 152 -8.89 -0.96 -7.62
N HIS A 153 -9.42 -0.80 -6.41
CA HIS A 153 -9.13 0.36 -5.58
C HIS A 153 -7.66 0.42 -5.12
N ILE A 154 -7.20 1.63 -4.82
CA ILE A 154 -5.91 1.93 -4.19
C ILE A 154 -6.19 2.70 -2.90
N ALA A 155 -5.70 2.21 -1.75
CA ALA A 155 -6.13 2.66 -0.43
C ALA A 155 -7.67 2.60 -0.40
N PHE A 156 -8.39 3.56 0.18
CA PHE A 156 -9.84 3.61 0.06
C PHE A 156 -10.33 4.54 -1.08
N ASN A 157 -9.57 4.62 -2.19
CA ASN A 157 -10.07 5.23 -3.41
C ASN A 157 -10.78 4.18 -4.26
N ASP A 158 -12.02 3.85 -3.89
CA ASP A 158 -12.91 2.99 -4.66
C ASP A 158 -13.39 3.69 -5.93
N PRO A 159 -13.80 2.95 -7.00
CA PRO A 159 -14.23 3.55 -8.26
C PRO A 159 -15.19 4.75 -8.14
N PRO A 160 -16.21 4.74 -7.23
CA PRO A 160 -17.13 5.87 -7.10
C PRO A 160 -16.51 7.16 -6.54
N VAL A 161 -15.38 7.06 -5.83
CA VAL A 161 -14.77 8.20 -5.12
C VAL A 161 -13.35 8.52 -5.59
N ALA A 162 -12.77 7.67 -6.44
CA ALA A 162 -11.45 7.87 -7.01
C ALA A 162 -11.44 9.09 -7.94
N ASP A 163 -10.46 9.97 -7.72
CA ASP A 163 -10.18 11.11 -8.59
C ASP A 163 -8.67 11.19 -8.81
N PHE A 164 -8.24 11.17 -10.07
CA PHE A 164 -6.81 11.19 -10.42
C PHE A 164 -6.18 12.57 -10.24
N ASP A 165 -6.99 13.61 -10.21
CA ASP A 165 -6.57 15.00 -10.08
C ASP A 165 -7.16 15.66 -8.82
N ASP A 166 -7.48 14.86 -7.80
CA ASP A 166 -8.01 15.33 -6.53
C ASP A 166 -7.14 16.45 -5.93
N SER A 167 -7.74 17.57 -5.58
CA SER A 167 -7.03 18.70 -4.98
C SER A 167 -6.58 18.44 -3.54
N ALA A 168 -7.27 17.54 -2.83
CA ALA A 168 -6.92 17.12 -1.50
C ALA A 168 -5.87 15.99 -1.53
N TRP A 169 -4.99 15.92 -0.55
CA TRP A 169 -4.08 14.79 -0.35
C TRP A 169 -4.63 13.74 0.62
N VAL A 170 -5.54 14.16 1.49
CA VAL A 170 -6.23 13.30 2.45
C VAL A 170 -7.69 13.70 2.46
N LYS A 171 -8.59 12.74 2.45
CA LYS A 171 -10.04 12.97 2.50
C LYS A 171 -10.78 11.90 3.30
N VAL A 172 -11.98 12.26 3.72
CA VAL A 172 -12.99 11.32 4.23
C VAL A 172 -13.70 10.70 3.03
N VAL A 173 -13.93 9.39 3.08
CA VAL A 173 -14.69 8.66 2.05
C VAL A 173 -15.74 7.76 2.68
N GLU A 174 -16.85 7.57 1.96
CA GLU A 174 -17.77 6.45 2.17
C GLU A 174 -17.19 5.22 1.49
N LEU A 175 -17.13 4.10 2.23
CA LEU A 175 -16.61 2.85 1.69
C LEU A 175 -17.63 2.16 0.81
N ASP A 176 -17.22 1.80 -0.40
CA ASP A 176 -18.03 1.00 -1.31
C ASP A 176 -18.36 -0.38 -0.71
N GLU A 177 -19.50 -0.91 -1.06
CA GLU A 177 -19.95 -2.22 -0.55
C GLU A 177 -18.99 -3.35 -0.95
N ALA A 178 -18.44 -3.31 -2.18
CA ALA A 178 -17.45 -4.28 -2.63
C ALA A 178 -16.18 -4.22 -1.77
N CYS A 179 -15.69 -3.03 -1.44
CA CYS A 179 -14.57 -2.82 -0.53
C CYS A 179 -14.87 -3.36 0.88
N ARG A 180 -16.06 -3.07 1.44
CA ARG A 180 -16.46 -3.59 2.75
C ARG A 180 -16.59 -5.12 2.75
N ARG A 181 -17.14 -5.73 1.70
CA ARG A 181 -17.20 -7.20 1.53
C ARG A 181 -15.82 -7.81 1.50
N GLN A 182 -14.84 -7.16 0.83
CA GLN A 182 -13.46 -7.63 0.84
C GLN A 182 -12.90 -7.74 2.25
N GLN A 183 -13.20 -6.80 3.17
CA GLN A 183 -12.71 -6.84 4.55
C GLN A 183 -13.24 -8.06 5.31
N VAL A 184 -14.45 -8.52 5.00
CA VAL A 184 -15.01 -9.78 5.53
C VAL A 184 -14.30 -10.98 4.89
N HIS A 185 -14.10 -10.98 3.57
CA HIS A 185 -13.38 -12.04 2.86
C HIS A 185 -11.94 -12.21 3.34
N ASP A 186 -11.29 -11.10 3.70
CA ASP A 186 -9.93 -11.09 4.22
C ASP A 186 -9.85 -11.47 5.72
N GLY A 187 -11.02 -11.76 6.34
CA GLY A 187 -11.13 -12.19 7.75
C GLY A 187 -10.91 -11.08 8.77
N CYS A 188 -10.91 -9.82 8.33
CA CYS A 188 -10.75 -8.67 9.22
C CYS A 188 -11.98 -8.42 10.09
N PHE A 189 -13.18 -8.71 9.58
CA PHE A 189 -14.46 -8.56 10.30
C PHE A 189 -15.31 -9.81 10.09
N ALA A 190 -16.16 -10.13 11.09
CA ALA A 190 -17.01 -11.30 11.03
C ALA A 190 -18.14 -11.14 9.99
N GLU A 191 -18.74 -9.96 9.93
CA GLU A 191 -19.81 -9.64 9.00
C GLU A 191 -19.72 -8.20 8.49
N ILE A 192 -20.43 -7.90 7.39
CA ILE A 192 -20.38 -6.59 6.74
C ILE A 192 -20.94 -5.46 7.63
N GLY A 193 -21.82 -5.80 8.57
CA GLY A 193 -22.36 -4.87 9.56
C GLY A 193 -21.29 -4.26 10.45
N ASP A 194 -20.25 -5.04 10.77
CA ASP A 194 -19.14 -4.65 11.64
C ASP A 194 -18.11 -3.75 10.93
N VAL A 195 -18.08 -3.80 9.60
CA VAL A 195 -17.12 -2.98 8.82
C VAL A 195 -17.56 -1.52 8.85
N PRO A 196 -16.73 -0.58 9.31
CA PRO A 196 -17.06 0.83 9.30
C PRO A 196 -17.48 1.32 7.89
N ARG A 197 -18.38 2.29 7.86
CA ARG A 197 -18.89 2.85 6.59
C ARG A 197 -18.01 3.94 6.03
N ARG A 198 -17.20 4.59 6.88
CA ARG A 198 -16.36 5.72 6.50
C ARG A 198 -14.90 5.48 6.89
N ALA A 199 -14.03 6.06 6.11
CA ALA A 199 -12.59 6.00 6.34
C ALA A 199 -11.92 7.34 5.99
N LEU A 200 -10.73 7.54 6.53
CA LEU A 200 -9.75 8.49 6.01
C LEU A 200 -8.87 7.77 5.00
N THR A 201 -8.55 8.43 3.90
CA THR A 201 -7.69 7.89 2.87
C THR A 201 -6.79 8.94 2.24
N LEU A 202 -5.58 8.54 1.85
CA LEU A 202 -4.77 9.31 0.91
C LEU A 202 -5.41 9.25 -0.47
N THR A 203 -5.34 10.35 -1.21
CA THR A 203 -5.87 10.45 -2.57
C THR A 203 -4.86 10.01 -3.62
N ILE A 204 -5.31 9.76 -4.85
CA ILE A 204 -4.47 9.27 -5.95
C ILE A 204 -3.25 10.17 -6.23
N PRO A 205 -3.32 11.51 -6.19
CA PRO A 205 -2.15 12.36 -6.36
C PRO A 205 -0.97 12.05 -5.43
N VAL A 206 -1.20 11.57 -4.19
CA VAL A 206 -0.12 11.20 -3.27
C VAL A 206 0.72 10.07 -3.85
N PHE A 207 0.08 9.06 -4.43
CA PHE A 207 0.76 7.92 -5.06
C PHE A 207 1.54 8.35 -6.31
N ARG A 208 0.96 9.24 -7.12
CA ARG A 208 1.62 9.76 -8.33
C ARG A 208 2.86 10.62 -8.03
N HIS A 209 2.89 11.30 -6.87
CA HIS A 209 4.01 12.16 -6.47
C HIS A 209 5.11 11.44 -5.70
N ALA A 210 4.91 10.20 -5.28
CA ALA A 210 5.95 9.41 -4.63
C ALA A 210 7.12 9.13 -5.58
N ARG A 211 8.31 8.94 -5.05
CA ARG A 211 9.49 8.60 -5.86
C ARG A 211 9.40 7.19 -6.42
N ARG A 212 8.90 6.24 -5.62
CA ARG A 212 8.77 4.82 -5.99
C ARG A 212 7.50 4.22 -5.42
N LEU A 213 6.92 3.28 -6.18
CA LEU A 213 5.80 2.45 -5.72
C LEU A 213 6.22 0.97 -5.73
N SER A 214 5.97 0.27 -4.63
CA SER A 214 6.10 -1.17 -4.49
C SER A 214 4.71 -1.74 -4.25
N ILE A 215 4.15 -2.43 -5.25
CA ILE A 215 2.76 -2.88 -5.26
C ILE A 215 2.74 -4.41 -5.08
N HIS A 216 2.09 -4.91 -4.03
CA HIS A 216 2.07 -6.33 -3.66
C HIS A 216 0.66 -6.87 -3.80
N VAL A 217 0.45 -7.82 -4.72
CA VAL A 217 -0.87 -8.38 -4.97
C VAL A 217 -0.78 -9.89 -5.13
N GLN A 218 -1.60 -10.61 -4.38
CA GLN A 218 -1.60 -12.07 -4.32
C GLN A 218 -3.02 -12.64 -4.28
N GLY A 219 -3.14 -13.87 -4.79
CA GLY A 219 -4.36 -14.66 -4.75
C GLY A 219 -5.33 -14.40 -5.90
N THR A 220 -6.10 -15.44 -6.24
CA THR A 220 -7.01 -15.49 -7.39
C THR A 220 -8.09 -14.40 -7.37
N ARG A 221 -8.56 -13.98 -6.17
CA ARG A 221 -9.58 -12.92 -6.06
C ARG A 221 -9.12 -11.57 -6.63
N LYS A 222 -7.81 -11.34 -6.73
CA LYS A 222 -7.22 -10.11 -7.28
C LYS A 222 -7.00 -10.16 -8.79
N ALA A 223 -7.02 -11.34 -9.40
CA ALA A 223 -6.67 -11.54 -10.81
C ALA A 223 -7.54 -10.70 -11.77
N ALA A 224 -8.85 -10.60 -11.52
CA ALA A 224 -9.74 -9.80 -12.36
C ALA A 224 -9.42 -8.29 -12.29
N ALA A 225 -9.15 -7.77 -11.08
CA ALA A 225 -8.78 -6.37 -10.87
C ALA A 225 -7.43 -6.05 -11.52
N ILE A 226 -6.45 -6.93 -11.39
CA ILE A 226 -5.13 -6.79 -12.02
C ILE A 226 -5.26 -6.81 -13.54
N ARG A 227 -6.03 -7.74 -14.10
CA ARG A 227 -6.29 -7.77 -15.55
C ARG A 227 -6.94 -6.46 -16.03
N ALA A 228 -7.95 -5.97 -15.32
CA ALA A 228 -8.61 -4.70 -15.67
C ALA A 228 -7.64 -3.52 -15.60
N ALA A 229 -6.81 -3.46 -14.56
CA ALA A 229 -5.82 -2.40 -14.37
C ALA A 229 -4.75 -2.41 -15.47
N LEU A 230 -4.31 -3.59 -15.93
CA LEU A 230 -3.21 -3.72 -16.89
C LEU A 230 -3.68 -3.58 -18.35
N ARG A 231 -4.92 -3.98 -18.68
CA ARG A 231 -5.42 -4.03 -20.06
C ARG A 231 -6.52 -3.04 -20.39
N GLY A 232 -7.24 -2.58 -19.38
CA GLY A 232 -8.29 -1.57 -19.53
C GLY A 232 -7.73 -0.16 -19.80
N PRO A 233 -8.60 0.81 -20.02
CA PRO A 233 -8.19 2.22 -20.08
C PRO A 233 -7.68 2.70 -18.71
N VAL A 234 -6.80 3.70 -18.72
CA VAL A 234 -6.43 4.43 -17.48
C VAL A 234 -7.60 5.31 -17.07
N THR A 235 -8.32 4.93 -16.02
CA THR A 235 -9.59 5.58 -15.62
C THR A 235 -9.86 5.41 -14.13
N PRO A 236 -10.54 6.37 -13.48
CA PRO A 236 -11.00 6.23 -12.10
C PRO A 236 -11.97 5.05 -11.88
N ALA A 237 -12.63 4.53 -12.92
CA ALA A 237 -13.45 3.33 -12.84
C ALA A 237 -12.63 2.05 -12.52
N CYS A 238 -11.30 2.10 -12.71
CA CYS A 238 -10.34 1.12 -12.23
C CYS A 238 -9.13 1.88 -11.69
N PRO A 239 -9.15 2.33 -10.43
CA PRO A 239 -8.14 3.24 -9.89
C PRO A 239 -6.71 2.71 -10.02
N ALA A 240 -6.50 1.39 -9.89
CA ALA A 240 -5.19 0.76 -10.07
C ALA A 240 -4.60 0.93 -11.47
N SER A 241 -5.42 1.28 -12.49
CA SER A 241 -4.92 1.52 -13.86
C SER A 241 -3.94 2.70 -13.93
N ILE A 242 -4.03 3.68 -12.99
CA ILE A 242 -3.11 4.82 -12.93
C ILE A 242 -1.66 4.41 -12.66
N LEU A 243 -1.45 3.26 -12.01
CA LEU A 243 -0.12 2.75 -11.66
C LEU A 243 0.77 2.56 -12.88
N ARG A 244 0.18 2.30 -14.06
CA ARG A 244 0.90 2.16 -15.33
C ARG A 244 1.58 3.46 -15.79
N THR A 245 1.16 4.59 -15.27
CA THR A 245 1.73 5.90 -15.63
C THR A 245 2.92 6.30 -14.76
N HIS A 246 3.14 5.61 -13.64
CA HIS A 246 4.18 5.96 -12.70
C HIS A 246 5.57 5.51 -13.20
N PRO A 247 6.61 6.40 -13.21
CA PRO A 247 7.90 6.09 -13.81
C PRO A 247 8.72 5.02 -13.06
N HIS A 248 8.45 4.82 -11.78
CA HIS A 248 9.21 3.94 -10.90
C HIS A 248 8.27 3.08 -10.04
N ALA A 249 7.35 2.37 -10.68
CA ALA A 249 6.44 1.43 -10.04
C ALA A 249 6.80 -0.01 -10.41
N ILE A 250 6.76 -0.89 -9.42
CA ILE A 250 6.91 -2.34 -9.62
C ILE A 250 5.70 -3.03 -8.99
N LEU A 251 5.03 -3.84 -9.80
CA LEU A 251 3.93 -4.71 -9.40
C LEU A 251 4.47 -6.12 -9.19
N TYR A 252 4.43 -6.59 -7.96
CA TYR A 252 4.77 -7.95 -7.59
C TYR A 252 3.50 -8.78 -7.50
N LEU A 253 3.43 -9.85 -8.25
CA LEU A 253 2.32 -10.79 -8.31
C LEU A 253 2.77 -12.18 -7.88
N ASP A 254 1.87 -12.97 -7.29
CA ASP A 254 1.99 -14.41 -7.29
C ASP A 254 1.34 -15.00 -8.55
N ARG A 255 1.49 -16.31 -8.75
CA ARG A 255 0.90 -17.01 -9.90
C ARG A 255 -0.62 -16.83 -9.97
N GLU A 256 -1.29 -16.91 -8.82
CA GLU A 256 -2.75 -16.83 -8.74
C GLU A 256 -3.28 -15.45 -9.13
N ALA A 257 -2.66 -14.37 -8.67
CA ALA A 257 -3.03 -13.01 -9.06
C ALA A 257 -2.71 -12.72 -10.55
N ALA A 258 -1.74 -13.44 -11.13
CA ALA A 258 -1.33 -13.34 -12.53
C ALA A 258 -2.14 -14.23 -13.49
N GLU A 259 -2.97 -15.16 -12.98
CA GLU A 259 -3.59 -16.24 -13.77
C GLU A 259 -4.45 -15.76 -14.96
N LEU A 260 -5.10 -14.61 -14.84
CA LEU A 260 -5.91 -14.03 -15.93
C LEU A 260 -5.10 -13.11 -16.86
N GLY A 261 -3.78 -13.03 -16.67
CA GLY A 261 -2.88 -12.21 -17.47
C GLY A 261 -1.96 -13.05 -18.35
N SER A 262 -2.33 -13.31 -19.62
CA SER A 262 -1.29 -13.39 -20.63
C SER A 262 -0.85 -11.95 -20.90
N PHE A 263 0.25 -11.53 -20.27
CA PHE A 263 0.86 -10.21 -20.41
C PHE A 263 1.62 -10.08 -21.72
#